data_3a79bd177e97b0594ede5b9f6968eee6
#
_entry.id   3a79bd177e97b0594ede5b9f6968eee6
#
_cell.length_a   1.000
_cell.length_b   1.000
_cell.length_c   1.000
_cell.angle_alpha   90.00
_cell.angle_beta   90.00
_cell.angle_gamma   90.00
#
_symmetry.space_group_name_H-M   'P 1'
#
loop_
_entity.id
_entity.type
_entity.pdbx_description
1 polymer ?
#
loop_
_entity_poly.entity_id
_entity_poly.type
_entity_poly.pdbx_seq_one_letter_code
_entity_poly.pdbx_strand_id
1 'polypeptide(L)'
;MGTLATESYIRLVNRETHAHSDQEFLDYVVFNDAAVPDRTAFIIGQSDDDPFPIIADDIDKATAMGASFIVLTCNTAHYFYDHFQSLTPVPILHMPRGAVAHMAGQYPKERFHRVGFLGTMGSRASGVYRQAVEEAGYTFVEPDDELQERITSLIYDDV
;
A
#
# COMPACT_ATOMS: atom_id res chain seq x y z
N MET A 1 9.62 6.14 -2.07
CA MET A 1 8.89 4.85 -2.25
C MET A 1 8.94 4.51 -3.74
N GLY A 2 8.37 3.38 -4.20
CA GLY A 2 8.54 2.95 -5.59
C GLY A 2 8.03 3.98 -6.62
N THR A 3 8.94 4.64 -7.34
CA THR A 3 8.62 5.66 -8.35
C THR A 3 7.76 5.10 -9.47
N LEU A 4 8.12 3.92 -10.00
CA LEU A 4 7.35 3.28 -11.08
C LEU A 4 5.97 2.81 -10.61
N ALA A 5 5.84 2.35 -9.37
CA ALA A 5 4.55 2.01 -8.77
C ALA A 5 3.65 3.25 -8.62
N THR A 6 4.22 4.38 -8.22
CA THR A 6 3.52 5.66 -8.12
C THR A 6 3.06 6.15 -9.51
N GLU A 7 3.91 6.09 -10.52
CA GLU A 7 3.54 6.42 -11.92
C GLU A 7 2.39 5.53 -12.40
N SER A 8 2.48 4.23 -12.19
CA SER A 8 1.44 3.28 -12.57
C SER A 8 0.11 3.56 -11.86
N TYR A 9 0.16 3.90 -10.56
CA TYR A 9 -1.01 4.29 -9.78
C TYR A 9 -1.68 5.53 -10.36
N ILE A 10 -0.92 6.60 -10.63
CA ILE A 10 -1.45 7.84 -11.22
C ILE A 10 -2.10 7.57 -12.57
N ARG A 11 -1.44 6.78 -13.42
CA ARG A 11 -1.98 6.38 -14.72
C ARG A 11 -3.31 5.65 -14.59
N LEU A 12 -3.43 4.74 -13.61
CA LEU A 12 -4.67 4.03 -13.31
C LEU A 12 -5.77 4.97 -12.82
N VAL A 13 -5.48 5.85 -11.87
CA VAL A 13 -6.43 6.84 -11.36
C VAL A 13 -6.98 7.69 -12.50
N ASN A 14 -6.12 8.23 -13.35
CA ASN A 14 -6.55 9.04 -14.49
C ASN A 14 -7.39 8.24 -15.49
N ARG A 15 -7.04 6.98 -15.76
CA ARG A 15 -7.78 6.12 -16.68
C ARG A 15 -9.18 5.74 -16.17
N GLU A 16 -9.30 5.50 -14.87
CA GLU A 16 -10.56 5.09 -14.24
C GLU A 16 -11.43 6.30 -13.85
N THR A 17 -10.93 7.52 -14.00
CA THR A 17 -11.70 8.75 -13.83
C THR A 17 -12.56 8.99 -15.07
N HIS A 18 -13.88 8.96 -14.90
CA HIS A 18 -14.83 9.26 -15.98
C HIS A 18 -14.94 10.78 -16.17
N ALA A 19 -14.01 11.35 -16.94
CA ALA A 19 -13.96 12.78 -17.25
C ALA A 19 -14.25 13.03 -18.74
N HIS A 20 -15.02 14.08 -19.02
CA HIS A 20 -15.31 14.56 -20.37
C HIS A 20 -14.51 15.83 -20.72
N SER A 21 -13.86 16.43 -19.73
CA SER A 21 -12.98 17.60 -19.86
C SER A 21 -11.85 17.52 -18.86
N ASP A 22 -10.78 18.32 -19.07
CA ASP A 22 -9.62 18.36 -18.17
C ASP A 22 -10.00 18.79 -16.74
N GLN A 23 -11.04 19.62 -16.60
CA GLN A 23 -11.51 20.16 -15.32
C GLN A 23 -12.28 19.14 -14.46
N GLU A 24 -12.59 17.98 -15.00
CA GLU A 24 -13.30 16.91 -14.29
C GLU A 24 -12.35 15.86 -13.71
N PHE A 25 -11.04 15.95 -13.99
CA PHE A 25 -10.05 15.11 -13.36
C PHE A 25 -9.80 15.52 -11.90
N LEU A 26 -9.25 14.60 -11.11
CA LEU A 26 -8.88 14.89 -9.73
C LEU A 26 -7.67 15.84 -9.69
N ASP A 27 -7.73 16.86 -8.85
CA ASP A 27 -6.55 17.61 -8.46
C ASP A 27 -5.72 16.80 -7.50
N TYR A 28 -4.43 16.61 -7.76
CA TYR A 28 -3.53 15.90 -6.86
C TYR A 28 -2.12 16.45 -6.86
N VAL A 29 -1.44 16.20 -5.74
CA VAL A 29 0.01 16.46 -5.57
C VAL A 29 0.68 15.11 -5.32
N VAL A 30 1.87 14.93 -5.90
CA VAL A 30 2.67 13.72 -5.73
C VAL A 30 3.97 14.06 -5.02
N PHE A 31 4.20 13.47 -3.86
CA PHE A 31 5.49 13.45 -3.19
C PHE A 31 6.24 12.19 -3.65
N ASN A 32 7.12 12.34 -4.64
CA ASN A 32 7.98 11.24 -5.08
C ASN A 32 9.31 11.29 -4.33
N ASP A 33 9.26 10.96 -3.05
CA ASP A 33 10.47 10.87 -2.23
C ASP A 33 11.13 9.49 -2.39
N ALA A 34 12.12 9.43 -3.29
CA ALA A 34 12.87 8.22 -3.59
C ALA A 34 13.94 7.90 -2.51
N ALA A 35 14.24 8.86 -1.63
CA ALA A 35 15.23 8.70 -0.57
C ALA A 35 14.67 7.96 0.68
N VAL A 36 13.36 7.68 0.72
CA VAL A 36 12.75 6.92 1.84
C VAL A 36 13.43 5.55 1.97
N PRO A 37 14.00 5.22 3.15
CA PRO A 37 14.66 3.93 3.41
C PRO A 37 13.76 2.73 3.08
N ASP A 38 14.39 1.58 2.81
CA ASP A 38 13.64 0.36 2.49
C ASP A 38 12.79 -0.11 3.67
N ARG A 39 11.47 -0.14 3.45
CA ARG A 39 10.46 -0.51 4.47
C ARG A 39 10.55 -1.97 4.84
N THR A 40 10.88 -2.84 3.87
CA THR A 40 11.04 -4.27 4.12
C THR A 40 12.24 -4.51 5.01
N ALA A 41 13.42 -3.97 4.66
CA ALA A 41 14.64 -4.14 5.43
C ALA A 41 14.47 -3.67 6.88
N PHE A 42 13.79 -2.54 7.09
CA PHE A 42 13.48 -2.03 8.42
C PHE A 42 12.55 -2.98 9.21
N ILE A 43 11.41 -3.41 8.60
CA ILE A 43 10.40 -4.23 9.28
C ILE A 43 10.97 -5.60 9.69
N ILE A 44 11.83 -6.21 8.85
CA ILE A 44 12.42 -7.52 9.16
C ILE A 44 13.76 -7.42 9.93
N GLY A 45 14.17 -6.22 10.36
CA GLY A 45 15.35 -5.99 11.18
C GLY A 45 16.69 -6.15 10.44
N GLN A 46 16.71 -5.94 9.13
CA GLN A 46 17.92 -5.94 8.31
C GLN A 46 18.55 -4.54 8.17
N SER A 47 17.84 -3.48 8.55
CA SER A 47 18.32 -2.10 8.58
C SER A 47 17.71 -1.36 9.76
N ASP A 48 18.51 -0.48 10.37
CA ASP A 48 18.07 0.46 11.40
C ASP A 48 17.59 1.78 10.79
N ASP A 49 17.66 1.96 9.47
CA ASP A 49 17.21 3.16 8.78
C ASP A 49 15.69 3.25 8.77
N ASP A 50 15.15 4.09 9.66
CA ASP A 50 13.72 4.23 9.85
C ASP A 50 13.06 5.03 8.71
N PRO A 51 12.14 4.44 7.94
CA PRO A 51 11.41 5.15 6.88
C PRO A 51 10.31 6.08 7.41
N PHE A 52 9.92 5.95 8.69
CA PHE A 52 8.78 6.65 9.27
C PHE A 52 8.91 8.18 9.23
N PRO A 53 10.04 8.80 9.64
CA PRO A 53 10.12 10.27 9.73
C PRO A 53 9.92 10.98 8.40
N ILE A 54 10.45 10.42 7.31
CA ILE A 54 10.33 11.03 5.96
C ILE A 54 8.88 10.96 5.47
N ILE A 55 8.23 9.82 5.64
CA ILE A 55 6.82 9.66 5.24
C ILE A 55 5.91 10.54 6.11
N ALA A 56 6.20 10.67 7.41
CA ALA A 56 5.46 11.52 8.32
C ALA A 56 5.54 13.01 7.91
N ASP A 57 6.73 13.48 7.51
CA ASP A 57 6.93 14.85 6.99
C ASP A 57 6.13 15.10 5.70
N ASP A 58 6.05 14.14 4.80
CA ASP A 58 5.21 14.22 3.60
C ASP A 58 3.71 14.26 3.94
N ILE A 59 3.28 13.52 4.95
CA ILE A 59 1.89 13.56 5.46
C ILE A 59 1.57 14.93 6.06
N ASP A 60 2.49 15.51 6.83
CA ASP A 60 2.35 16.85 7.40
C ASP A 60 2.24 17.90 6.31
N LYS A 61 3.07 17.83 5.27
CA LYS A 61 3.01 18.71 4.09
C LYS A 61 1.66 18.58 3.38
N ALA A 62 1.19 17.37 3.11
CA ALA A 62 -0.11 17.12 2.47
C ALA A 62 -1.26 17.69 3.31
N THR A 63 -1.19 17.54 4.63
CA THR A 63 -2.15 18.11 5.58
C THR A 63 -2.16 19.63 5.53
N ALA A 64 -0.98 20.25 5.56
CA ALA A 64 -0.83 21.72 5.49
C ALA A 64 -1.32 22.30 4.15
N MET A 65 -1.23 21.53 3.06
CA MET A 65 -1.76 21.90 1.74
C MET A 65 -3.28 21.75 1.64
N GLY A 66 -3.96 21.23 2.63
CA GLY A 66 -5.40 21.05 2.66
C GLY A 66 -5.90 19.85 1.83
N ALA A 67 -5.11 18.78 1.75
CA ALA A 67 -5.53 17.56 1.07
C ALA A 67 -6.85 17.03 1.66
N SER A 68 -7.75 16.55 0.80
CA SER A 68 -9.00 15.92 1.24
C SER A 68 -8.81 14.49 1.68
N PHE A 69 -7.80 13.80 1.15
CA PHE A 69 -7.34 12.46 1.55
C PHE A 69 -5.90 12.24 1.08
N ILE A 70 -5.25 11.24 1.66
CA ILE A 70 -3.88 10.85 1.34
C ILE A 70 -3.86 9.37 0.90
N VAL A 71 -3.01 9.05 -0.06
CA VAL A 71 -2.78 7.67 -0.53
C VAL A 71 -1.29 7.34 -0.43
N LEU A 72 -0.97 6.23 0.19
CA LEU A 72 0.38 5.66 0.22
C LEU A 72 0.49 4.60 -0.89
N THR A 73 1.21 4.89 -1.96
CA THR A 73 1.41 3.95 -3.09
C THR A 73 2.43 2.85 -2.78
N CYS A 74 2.42 2.37 -1.54
CA CYS A 74 3.32 1.35 -1.02
C CYS A 74 2.58 0.44 -0.04
N ASN A 75 2.41 -0.83 -0.39
CA ASN A 75 1.76 -1.81 0.49
C ASN A 75 2.49 -1.95 1.84
N THR A 76 3.81 -2.07 1.80
CA THR A 76 4.64 -2.28 2.99
C THR A 76 4.59 -1.10 3.96
N ALA A 77 4.42 0.15 3.47
CA ALA A 77 4.31 1.34 4.32
C ALA A 77 3.06 1.32 5.22
N HIS A 78 2.03 0.51 4.89
CA HIS A 78 0.85 0.36 5.74
C HIS A 78 1.13 -0.36 7.08
N TYR A 79 2.34 -0.90 7.27
CA TYR A 79 2.83 -1.30 8.59
C TYR A 79 2.73 -0.16 9.62
N PHE A 80 2.95 1.08 9.20
CA PHE A 80 2.91 2.27 10.03
C PHE A 80 1.55 2.98 10.01
N TYR A 81 0.53 2.41 9.39
CA TYR A 81 -0.73 3.09 9.09
C TYR A 81 -1.37 3.78 10.29
N ASP A 82 -1.54 3.08 11.40
CA ASP A 82 -2.22 3.66 12.58
C ASP A 82 -1.42 4.84 13.15
N HIS A 83 -0.08 4.77 13.09
CA HIS A 83 0.79 5.86 13.49
C HIS A 83 0.67 7.06 12.54
N PHE A 84 0.70 6.84 11.23
CA PHE A 84 0.50 7.91 10.25
C PHE A 84 -0.87 8.55 10.37
N GLN A 85 -1.92 7.77 10.53
CA GLN A 85 -3.27 8.31 10.68
C GLN A 85 -3.41 9.13 11.97
N SER A 86 -2.65 8.84 13.01
CA SER A 86 -2.67 9.62 14.25
C SER A 86 -2.03 11.01 14.14
N LEU A 87 -1.19 11.25 13.12
CA LEU A 87 -0.52 12.53 12.87
C LEU A 87 -1.42 13.56 12.17
N THR A 88 -2.49 13.13 11.53
CA THR A 88 -3.29 14.01 10.67
C THR A 88 -4.79 13.75 10.80
N PRO A 89 -5.64 14.79 10.77
CA PRO A 89 -7.08 14.64 10.63
C PRO A 89 -7.51 14.25 9.20
N VAL A 90 -6.60 14.36 8.22
CA VAL A 90 -6.87 14.00 6.83
C VAL A 90 -6.93 12.46 6.71
N PRO A 91 -7.97 11.87 6.13
CA PRO A 91 -8.05 10.43 6.00
C PRO A 91 -6.96 9.90 5.08
N ILE A 92 -6.19 8.92 5.58
CA ILE A 92 -5.25 8.14 4.79
C ILE A 92 -5.99 6.90 4.30
N LEU A 93 -6.11 6.74 2.97
CA LEU A 93 -6.81 5.58 2.42
C LEU A 93 -6.00 4.30 2.66
N HIS A 94 -6.58 3.35 3.40
CA HIS A 94 -5.91 2.10 3.72
C HIS A 94 -5.98 1.13 2.53
N MET A 95 -4.98 1.15 1.67
CA MET A 95 -4.96 0.38 0.41
C MET A 95 -5.19 -1.13 0.61
N PRO A 96 -4.53 -1.86 1.55
CA PRO A 96 -4.81 -3.27 1.79
C PRO A 96 -6.28 -3.56 2.15
N ARG A 97 -6.88 -2.78 3.06
CA ARG A 97 -8.30 -2.94 3.42
C ARG A 97 -9.23 -2.65 2.24
N GLY A 98 -8.94 -1.59 1.49
CA GLY A 98 -9.69 -1.23 0.28
C GLY A 98 -9.64 -2.34 -0.78
N ALA A 99 -8.46 -2.92 -1.03
CA ALA A 99 -8.29 -4.03 -1.97
C ALA A 99 -9.08 -5.28 -1.55
N VAL A 100 -9.03 -5.64 -0.27
CA VAL A 100 -9.78 -6.79 0.28
C VAL A 100 -11.27 -6.54 0.24
N ALA A 101 -11.74 -5.34 0.58
CA ALA A 101 -13.17 -4.99 0.50
C ALA A 101 -13.68 -5.07 -0.94
N HIS A 102 -12.92 -4.57 -1.91
CA HIS A 102 -13.26 -4.68 -3.33
C HIS A 102 -13.30 -6.14 -3.80
N MET A 103 -12.30 -6.93 -3.45
CA MET A 103 -12.24 -8.36 -3.73
C MET A 103 -13.47 -9.09 -3.15
N ALA A 104 -13.83 -8.82 -1.88
CA ALA A 104 -14.95 -9.45 -1.22
C ALA A 104 -16.30 -9.16 -1.90
N GLY A 105 -16.45 -7.97 -2.50
CA GLY A 105 -17.62 -7.61 -3.30
C GLY A 105 -17.77 -8.41 -4.61
N GLN A 106 -16.65 -8.92 -5.14
CA GLN A 106 -16.63 -9.66 -6.41
C GLN A 106 -16.55 -11.17 -6.23
N TYR A 107 -15.92 -11.63 -5.17
CA TYR A 107 -15.60 -13.04 -4.91
C TYR A 107 -16.15 -13.49 -3.56
N PRO A 108 -17.46 -13.81 -3.46
CA PRO A 108 -18.09 -14.16 -2.20
C PRO A 108 -17.44 -15.39 -1.56
N LYS A 109 -17.21 -15.31 -0.24
CA LYS A 109 -16.44 -16.29 0.55
C LYS A 109 -17.04 -17.69 0.56
N GLU A 110 -18.33 -17.83 0.30
CA GLU A 110 -19.03 -19.12 0.20
C GLU A 110 -18.50 -19.97 -0.96
N ARG A 111 -17.96 -19.31 -1.99
CA ARG A 111 -17.37 -19.97 -3.17
C ARG A 111 -15.86 -19.84 -3.21
N PHE A 112 -15.31 -18.73 -2.75
CA PHE A 112 -13.89 -18.37 -2.84
C PHE A 112 -13.32 -18.09 -1.44
N HIS A 113 -13.32 -19.08 -0.56
CA HIS A 113 -13.00 -18.93 0.86
C HIS A 113 -11.51 -18.77 1.17
N ARG A 114 -10.60 -18.99 0.22
CA ARG A 114 -9.14 -18.89 0.40
C ARG A 114 -8.56 -17.78 -0.46
N VAL A 115 -7.75 -16.93 0.14
CA VAL A 115 -7.05 -15.81 -0.53
C VAL A 115 -5.55 -16.03 -0.41
N GLY A 116 -4.88 -16.23 -1.55
CA GLY A 116 -3.43 -16.33 -1.62
C GLY A 116 -2.78 -14.95 -1.62
N PHE A 117 -1.68 -14.83 -0.90
CA PHE A 117 -0.88 -13.61 -0.81
C PHE A 117 0.42 -13.75 -1.57
N LEU A 118 0.71 -12.78 -2.44
CA LEU A 118 1.99 -12.61 -3.11
C LEU A 118 2.47 -11.17 -2.87
N GLY A 119 3.58 -11.00 -2.18
CA GLY A 119 4.10 -9.68 -1.83
C GLY A 119 5.50 -9.73 -1.23
N THR A 120 6.01 -8.57 -0.82
CA THR A 120 7.33 -8.47 -0.17
C THR A 120 7.37 -9.17 1.18
N MET A 121 8.58 -9.54 1.62
CA MET A 121 8.81 -10.06 2.98
C MET A 121 8.31 -9.09 4.05
N GLY A 122 8.48 -7.78 3.86
CA GLY A 122 7.98 -6.76 4.77
C GLY A 122 6.46 -6.73 4.86
N SER A 123 5.76 -6.84 3.73
CA SER A 123 4.29 -6.92 3.71
C SER A 123 3.77 -8.22 4.34
N ARG A 124 4.49 -9.35 4.17
CA ARG A 124 4.20 -10.62 4.86
C ARG A 124 4.39 -10.46 6.38
N ALA A 125 5.55 -9.96 6.80
CA ALA A 125 5.89 -9.80 8.22
C ALA A 125 4.98 -8.80 8.95
N SER A 126 4.54 -7.74 8.26
CA SER A 126 3.63 -6.73 8.83
C SER A 126 2.24 -7.27 9.18
N GLY A 127 1.79 -8.34 8.53
CA GLY A 127 0.48 -8.93 8.75
C GLY A 127 -0.71 -8.10 8.27
N VAL A 128 -0.51 -6.93 7.64
CA VAL A 128 -1.61 -6.01 7.26
C VAL A 128 -2.62 -6.64 6.29
N TYR A 129 -2.15 -7.47 5.35
CA TYR A 129 -3.04 -8.20 4.45
C TYR A 129 -3.70 -9.40 5.12
N ARG A 130 -2.98 -10.14 5.97
CA ARG A 130 -3.54 -11.23 6.77
C ARG A 130 -4.72 -10.71 7.57
N GLN A 131 -4.50 -9.65 8.34
CA GLN A 131 -5.56 -9.06 9.17
C GLN A 131 -6.77 -8.67 8.32
N ALA A 132 -6.58 -7.93 7.22
CA ALA A 132 -7.69 -7.49 6.38
C ALA A 132 -8.48 -8.65 5.77
N VAL A 133 -7.81 -9.71 5.32
CA VAL A 133 -8.42 -10.91 4.72
C VAL A 133 -9.21 -11.71 5.76
N GLU A 134 -8.63 -11.92 6.95
CA GLU A 134 -9.27 -12.67 8.04
C GLU A 134 -10.46 -11.91 8.63
N GLU A 135 -10.37 -10.59 8.80
CA GLU A 135 -11.48 -9.72 9.22
C GLU A 135 -12.65 -9.76 8.22
N ALA A 136 -12.36 -9.89 6.91
CA ALA A 136 -13.38 -10.07 5.88
C ALA A 136 -13.98 -11.50 5.85
N GLY A 137 -13.47 -12.41 6.68
CA GLY A 137 -13.97 -13.79 6.83
C GLY A 137 -13.42 -14.78 5.82
N TYR A 138 -12.28 -14.49 5.19
CA TYR A 138 -11.57 -15.41 4.30
C TYR A 138 -10.41 -16.10 5.02
N THR A 139 -9.97 -17.22 4.49
CA THR A 139 -8.75 -17.91 4.93
C THR A 139 -7.55 -17.31 4.20
N PHE A 140 -6.63 -16.71 4.93
CA PHE A 140 -5.38 -16.20 4.36
C PHE A 140 -4.40 -17.35 4.10
N VAL A 141 -3.78 -17.36 2.92
CA VAL A 141 -2.81 -18.39 2.51
C VAL A 141 -1.50 -17.71 2.12
N GLU A 142 -0.45 -18.04 2.85
CA GLU A 142 0.90 -17.55 2.56
C GLU A 142 1.67 -18.54 1.67
N PRO A 143 2.64 -18.03 0.89
CA PRO A 143 3.62 -18.86 0.25
C PRO A 143 4.51 -19.57 1.30
N ASP A 144 5.03 -20.74 0.98
CA ASP A 144 6.16 -21.30 1.70
C ASP A 144 7.43 -20.49 1.46
N ASP A 145 8.51 -20.82 2.15
CA ASP A 145 9.73 -20.01 2.10
C ASP A 145 10.39 -20.07 0.70
N GLU A 146 10.37 -21.19 0.02
CA GLU A 146 10.92 -21.34 -1.34
C GLU A 146 10.14 -20.44 -2.35
N LEU A 147 8.83 -20.48 -2.30
CA LEU A 147 8.00 -19.62 -3.16
C LEU A 147 8.16 -18.15 -2.79
N GLN A 148 8.31 -17.83 -1.49
CA GLN A 148 8.54 -16.46 -1.05
C GLN A 148 9.88 -15.89 -1.55
N GLU A 149 10.95 -16.70 -1.59
CA GLU A 149 12.23 -16.28 -2.17
C GLU A 149 12.08 -15.94 -3.66
N ARG A 150 11.37 -16.77 -4.42
CA ARG A 150 11.08 -16.51 -5.83
C ARG A 150 10.24 -15.25 -6.04
N ILE A 151 9.25 -15.00 -5.19
CA ILE A 151 8.44 -13.76 -5.22
C ILE A 151 9.33 -12.55 -4.93
N THR A 152 10.25 -12.66 -3.97
CA THR A 152 11.17 -11.58 -3.62
C THR A 152 12.08 -11.25 -4.80
N SER A 153 12.68 -12.24 -5.44
CA SER A 153 13.50 -12.04 -6.65
C SER A 153 12.68 -11.37 -7.77
N LEU A 154 11.47 -11.84 -8.05
CA LEU A 154 10.59 -11.23 -9.03
C LEU A 154 10.31 -9.73 -8.75
N ILE A 155 10.17 -9.35 -7.47
CA ILE A 155 9.84 -7.97 -7.08
C ILE A 155 11.07 -7.04 -7.15
N TYR A 156 12.27 -7.55 -6.82
CA TYR A 156 13.46 -6.72 -6.65
C TYR A 156 14.46 -6.80 -7.81
N ASP A 157 14.49 -7.93 -8.53
CA ASP A 157 15.49 -8.17 -9.57
C ASP A 157 14.94 -7.98 -10.99
N ASP A 158 13.64 -8.15 -11.20
CA ASP A 158 12.97 -8.13 -12.52
C ASP A 158 12.19 -6.83 -12.79
N VAL A 159 12.29 -5.82 -11.94
CA VAL A 159 11.56 -4.53 -12.06
C VAL A 159 12.47 -3.39 -12.47
#